data_7035d771b350995cdba3562c06f12c30
#
_entry.id   7035d771b350995cdba3562c06f12c30
#
_cell.length_a   1.000
_cell.length_b   1.000
_cell.length_c   1.000
_cell.angle_alpha   90.00
_cell.angle_beta   90.00
_cell.angle_gamma   90.00
#
_symmetry.space_group_name_H-M   'P 1'
#
loop_
_entity.id
_entity.type
_entity.pdbx_description
1 polymer ?
#
loop_
_entity_poly.entity_id
_entity_poly.type
_entity_poly.pdbx_seq_one_letter_code
_entity_poly.pdbx_strand_id
1 'polypeptide(L)'
;VTIDARAFAPYLARMVKKATTSAPSQRMLRVGERVRHEIAALLARNEIIDPLLETVTVTVPEVRMTPDLKLANVYVMPLGGENAADVVSALNVHAKFIRGRITPALDLKYAPQFRFFVDKTFDEYGRIDALLRTDRVQRDLAGDDDTEE
;
A
#
# COMPACT_ATOMS: atom_id res chain seq x y z
N VAL A 1 0.10 -28.98 -36.56
CA VAL A 1 1.12 -28.72 -35.56
C VAL A 1 0.47 -28.87 -34.19
N THR A 2 0.62 -30.04 -33.62
CA THR A 2 0.13 -30.34 -32.28
C THR A 2 1.09 -29.74 -31.26
N ILE A 3 0.67 -28.69 -30.58
CA ILE A 3 1.38 -28.14 -29.44
C ILE A 3 1.26 -29.17 -28.30
N ASP A 4 2.39 -29.75 -27.92
CA ASP A 4 2.40 -30.71 -26.82
C ASP A 4 2.07 -30.00 -25.49
N ALA A 5 0.88 -30.22 -24.98
CA ALA A 5 0.41 -29.65 -23.71
C ALA A 5 1.30 -30.04 -22.52
N ARG A 6 2.08 -31.11 -22.64
CA ARG A 6 3.03 -31.56 -21.61
C ARG A 6 4.24 -30.65 -21.48
N ALA A 7 4.64 -29.93 -22.56
CA ALA A 7 5.75 -28.98 -22.53
C ALA A 7 5.39 -27.70 -21.75
N PHE A 8 4.10 -27.33 -21.68
CA PHE A 8 3.61 -26.17 -20.96
C PHE A 8 3.25 -26.44 -19.48
N ALA A 9 3.02 -27.69 -19.11
CA ALA A 9 2.63 -28.05 -17.76
C ALA A 9 3.59 -27.57 -16.67
N PRO A 10 4.92 -27.72 -16.79
CA PRO A 10 5.84 -27.20 -15.77
C PRO A 10 5.91 -25.66 -15.75
N TYR A 11 5.67 -25.01 -16.88
CA TYR A 11 5.66 -23.55 -16.96
C TYR A 11 4.41 -22.97 -16.31
N LEU A 12 3.26 -23.54 -16.57
CA LEU A 12 1.99 -23.18 -15.93
C LEU A 12 2.01 -23.45 -14.43
N ALA A 13 2.58 -24.59 -14.00
CA ALA A 13 2.75 -24.90 -12.58
C ALA A 13 3.66 -23.87 -11.86
N ARG A 14 4.68 -23.36 -12.56
CA ARG A 14 5.58 -22.33 -12.02
C ARG A 14 4.91 -20.96 -11.95
N MET A 15 4.07 -20.61 -12.93
CA MET A 15 3.26 -19.41 -12.90
C MET A 15 2.18 -19.46 -11.79
N VAL A 16 1.52 -20.58 -11.64
CA VAL A 16 0.51 -20.80 -10.60
C VAL A 16 1.14 -20.72 -9.20
N LYS A 17 2.33 -21.27 -8.99
CA LYS A 17 3.07 -21.10 -7.72
C LYS A 17 3.47 -19.66 -7.44
N LYS A 18 3.68 -18.84 -8.46
CA LYS A 18 4.00 -17.42 -8.30
C LYS A 18 2.74 -16.56 -8.09
N ALA A 19 1.59 -17.03 -8.54
CA ALA A 19 0.30 -16.37 -8.36
C ALA A 19 -0.41 -16.77 -7.04
N THR A 20 -0.01 -17.84 -6.39
CA THR A 20 -0.44 -18.17 -5.04
C THR A 20 0.43 -17.43 -4.01
N THR A 21 0.40 -16.12 -4.03
CA THR A 21 0.61 -15.37 -2.82
C THR A 21 -0.54 -15.72 -1.90
N SER A 22 -0.28 -16.64 -0.98
CA SER A 22 -1.25 -16.99 0.04
C SER A 22 -1.75 -15.71 0.69
N ALA A 23 -3.06 -15.61 0.93
CA ALA A 23 -3.65 -14.52 1.67
C ALA A 23 -2.85 -14.29 2.96
N PRO A 24 -2.63 -13.03 3.38
CA PRO A 24 -1.88 -12.75 4.59
C PRO A 24 -2.53 -13.44 5.79
N SER A 25 -1.70 -14.04 6.65
CA SER A 25 -2.19 -14.69 7.87
C SER A 25 -2.78 -13.65 8.82
N GLN A 26 -3.62 -14.09 9.76
CA GLN A 26 -4.17 -13.23 10.82
C GLN A 26 -3.08 -12.55 11.61
N ARG A 27 -1.97 -13.24 11.87
CA ARG A 27 -0.82 -12.67 12.57
C ARG A 27 -0.16 -11.56 11.75
N MET A 28 0.04 -11.74 10.47
CA MET A 28 0.57 -10.71 9.57
C MET A 28 -0.31 -9.46 9.56
N LEU A 29 -1.62 -9.64 9.50
CA LEU A 29 -2.58 -8.54 9.51
C LEU A 29 -2.57 -7.78 10.84
N ARG A 30 -2.52 -8.47 11.96
CA ARG A 30 -2.46 -7.85 13.30
C ARG A 30 -1.16 -7.07 13.50
N VAL A 31 -0.03 -7.65 13.13
CA VAL A 31 1.27 -6.98 13.24
C VAL A 31 1.32 -5.78 12.31
N GLY A 32 0.87 -5.93 11.07
CA GLY A 32 0.80 -4.84 10.10
C GLY A 32 -0.07 -3.68 10.58
N GLU A 33 -1.22 -3.96 11.16
CA GLU A 33 -2.12 -2.94 11.71
C GLU A 33 -1.50 -2.24 12.94
N ARG A 34 -0.80 -2.98 13.78
CA ARG A 34 -0.06 -2.40 14.90
C ARG A 34 1.05 -1.47 14.41
N VAL A 35 1.84 -1.90 13.45
CA VAL A 35 2.88 -1.09 12.82
C VAL A 35 2.29 0.17 12.20
N ARG A 36 1.19 0.04 11.46
CA ARG A 36 0.48 1.18 10.86
C ARG A 36 0.09 2.21 11.92
N HIS A 37 -0.50 1.77 12.99
CA HIS A 37 -0.95 2.63 14.09
C HIS A 37 0.23 3.37 14.75
N GLU A 38 1.31 2.67 15.03
CA GLU A 38 2.49 3.27 15.67
C GLU A 38 3.20 4.27 14.75
N ILE A 39 3.32 3.97 13.45
CA ILE A 39 3.91 4.91 12.48
C ILE A 39 3.02 6.14 12.33
N ALA A 40 1.72 5.98 12.21
CA ALA A 40 0.79 7.10 12.11
C ALA A 40 0.86 8.01 13.34
N ALA A 41 0.95 7.43 14.53
CA ALA A 41 1.11 8.18 15.78
C ALA A 41 2.46 8.94 15.83
N LEU A 42 3.55 8.31 15.40
CA LEU A 42 4.86 8.93 15.33
C LEU A 42 4.87 10.12 14.37
N LEU A 43 4.27 9.98 13.21
CA LEU A 43 4.17 11.06 12.22
C LEU A 43 3.27 12.20 12.72
N ALA A 44 2.18 11.89 13.42
CA ALA A 44 1.29 12.90 14.00
C ALA A 44 1.97 13.74 15.10
N ARG A 45 2.94 13.16 15.80
CA ARG A 45 3.72 13.87 16.85
C ARG A 45 4.89 14.70 16.28
N ASN A 46 5.14 14.64 14.98
CA ASN A 46 6.29 15.30 14.34
C ASN A 46 7.65 14.98 15.01
N GLU A 47 7.84 13.72 15.39
CA GLU A 47 9.07 13.29 16.06
C GLU A 47 10.27 13.16 15.10
N ILE A 48 10.03 13.16 13.80
CA ILE A 48 11.08 13.10 12.78
C ILE A 48 11.51 14.52 12.45
N ILE A 49 12.78 14.82 12.70
CA ILE A 49 13.38 16.12 12.39
C ILE A 49 13.78 16.14 10.92
N ASP A 50 12.88 16.56 10.06
CA ASP A 50 13.10 16.72 8.63
C ASP A 50 12.25 17.90 8.12
N PRO A 51 12.84 18.91 7.43
CA PRO A 51 12.10 20.07 6.98
C PRO A 51 10.89 19.76 6.11
N LEU A 52 11.00 18.75 5.25
CA LEU A 52 9.89 18.34 4.39
C LEU A 52 8.77 17.66 5.19
N LEU A 53 9.12 16.74 6.08
CA LEU A 53 8.15 15.99 6.89
C LEU A 53 7.44 16.87 7.93
N GLU A 54 8.08 17.94 8.38
CA GLU A 54 7.46 18.89 9.30
C GLU A 54 6.38 19.76 8.64
N THR A 55 6.47 19.97 7.32
CA THR A 55 5.54 20.82 6.57
C THR A 55 4.39 20.04 5.93
N VAL A 56 4.48 18.72 5.85
CA VAL A 56 3.51 17.86 5.16
C VAL A 56 2.84 16.92 6.15
N THR A 57 1.52 16.85 6.06
CA THR A 57 0.75 15.82 6.78
C THR A 57 0.76 14.52 5.97
N VAL A 58 1.35 13.47 6.54
CA VAL A 58 1.46 12.15 5.88
C VAL A 58 0.48 11.19 6.52
N THR A 59 -0.31 10.53 5.69
CA THR A 59 -1.21 9.45 6.10
C THR A 59 -0.61 8.09 5.77
N VAL A 60 -0.93 7.08 6.57
CA VAL A 60 -0.48 5.70 6.38
C VAL A 60 -1.71 4.82 6.16
N PRO A 61 -2.16 4.65 4.89
CA PRO A 61 -3.34 3.85 4.60
C PRO A 61 -3.16 2.35 4.86
N GLU A 62 -1.97 1.82 4.61
CA GLU A 62 -1.74 0.38 4.68
C GLU A 62 -0.29 0.05 5.03
N VAL A 63 -0.12 -1.04 5.77
CA VAL A 63 1.18 -1.69 6.02
C VAL A 63 1.03 -3.17 5.69
N ARG A 64 1.91 -3.69 4.85
CA ARG A 64 1.98 -5.11 4.50
C ARG A 64 3.24 -5.73 5.09
N MET A 65 3.05 -6.76 5.90
CA MET A 65 4.16 -7.53 6.47
C MET A 65 4.54 -8.71 5.56
N THR A 66 5.82 -9.05 5.56
CA THR A 66 6.26 -10.33 5.00
C THR A 66 5.89 -11.49 5.93
N PRO A 67 5.75 -12.74 5.43
CA PRO A 67 5.34 -13.88 6.25
C PRO A 67 6.27 -14.16 7.45
N ASP A 68 7.56 -13.86 7.32
CA ASP A 68 8.55 -13.98 8.39
C ASP A 68 8.53 -12.80 9.38
N LEU A 69 7.71 -11.78 9.14
CA LEU A 69 7.58 -10.55 9.91
C LEU A 69 8.89 -9.73 10.02
N LYS A 70 9.83 -9.94 9.11
CA LYS A 70 11.12 -9.23 9.10
C LYS A 70 11.11 -7.94 8.30
N LEU A 71 10.15 -7.77 7.40
CA LEU A 71 10.00 -6.60 6.54
C LEU A 71 8.58 -6.07 6.58
N ALA A 72 8.45 -4.78 6.80
CA ALA A 72 7.20 -4.04 6.71
C ALA A 72 7.24 -3.10 5.50
N ASN A 73 6.35 -3.32 4.56
CA ASN A 73 6.13 -2.42 3.44
C ASN A 73 5.03 -1.42 3.83
N VAL A 74 5.45 -0.18 4.05
CA VAL A 74 4.58 0.90 4.54
C VAL A 74 4.16 1.77 3.36
N TYR A 75 2.87 1.80 3.09
CA TYR A 75 2.30 2.66 2.06
C TYR A 75 1.86 3.97 2.69
N VAL A 76 2.31 5.08 2.11
CA VAL A 76 2.06 6.42 2.63
C VAL A 76 1.51 7.33 1.55
N MET A 77 0.73 8.31 1.96
CA MET A 77 0.20 9.35 1.08
C MET A 77 0.26 10.69 1.81
N PRO A 78 0.96 11.70 1.26
CA PRO A 78 0.87 13.05 1.80
C PRO A 78 -0.51 13.64 1.52
N LEU A 79 -0.98 14.46 2.43
CA LEU A 79 -2.25 15.18 2.26
C LEU A 79 -2.15 16.10 1.03
N GLY A 80 -3.11 15.97 0.11
CA GLY A 80 -3.09 16.67 -1.16
C GLY A 80 -2.32 15.98 -2.28
N GLY A 81 -1.57 14.91 -1.98
CA GLY A 81 -0.84 14.11 -2.96
C GLY A 81 0.41 14.77 -3.55
N GLU A 82 0.76 15.97 -3.12
CA GLU A 82 1.93 16.70 -3.62
C GLU A 82 3.22 16.18 -2.96
N ASN A 83 4.31 16.15 -3.72
CA ASN A 83 5.63 15.73 -3.26
C ASN A 83 5.70 14.31 -2.69
N ALA A 84 4.83 13.40 -3.14
CA ALA A 84 4.77 12.04 -2.64
C ALA A 84 6.10 11.28 -2.75
N ALA A 85 6.80 11.42 -3.87
CA ALA A 85 8.10 10.79 -4.09
C ALA A 85 9.17 11.34 -3.12
N ASP A 86 9.19 12.64 -2.88
CA ASP A 86 10.13 13.29 -1.96
C ASP A 86 9.85 12.89 -0.50
N VAL A 87 8.58 12.81 -0.13
CA VAL A 87 8.15 12.35 1.20
C VAL A 87 8.59 10.91 1.44
N VAL A 88 8.37 10.02 0.49
CA VAL A 88 8.79 8.61 0.57
C VAL A 88 10.31 8.51 0.68
N SER A 89 11.05 9.27 -0.10
CA SER A 89 12.51 9.31 -0.04
C SER A 89 13.00 9.77 1.34
N ALA A 90 12.41 10.82 1.90
CA ALA A 90 12.72 11.32 3.24
C ALA A 90 12.42 10.27 4.33
N LEU A 91 11.27 9.60 4.25
CA LEU A 91 10.91 8.53 5.17
C LEU A 91 11.88 7.35 5.12
N ASN A 92 12.32 6.96 3.93
CA ASN A 92 13.31 5.89 3.77
C ASN A 92 14.69 6.27 4.36
N VAL A 93 15.09 7.53 4.28
CA VAL A 93 16.29 8.04 4.94
C VAL A 93 16.18 7.88 6.47
N HIS A 94 15.01 8.14 7.03
CA HIS A 94 14.74 8.05 8.47
C HIS A 94 14.21 6.68 8.92
N ALA A 95 14.20 5.67 8.06
CA ALA A 95 13.65 4.34 8.35
C ALA A 95 14.29 3.70 9.60
N LYS A 96 15.58 3.88 9.78
CA LYS A 96 16.32 3.38 10.95
C LYS A 96 15.88 4.03 12.27
N PHE A 97 15.66 5.32 12.24
CA PHE A 97 15.14 6.08 13.38
C PHE A 97 13.71 5.62 13.73
N ILE A 98 12.85 5.50 12.73
CA ILE A 98 11.48 5.02 12.89
C ILE A 98 11.47 3.62 13.49
N ARG A 99 12.31 2.72 12.97
CA ARG A 99 12.46 1.37 13.50
C ARG A 99 12.81 1.36 14.98
N GLY A 100 13.79 2.15 15.39
CA GLY A 100 14.21 2.25 16.78
C GLY A 100 13.13 2.79 17.71
N ARG A 101 12.30 3.72 17.23
CA ARG A 101 11.21 4.32 18.02
C ARG A 101 10.00 3.40 18.16
N ILE A 102 9.69 2.62 17.15
CA ILE A 102 8.47 1.82 17.09
C ILE A 102 8.68 0.41 17.66
N THR A 103 9.85 -0.18 17.49
CA THR A 103 10.12 -1.56 17.89
C THR A 103 9.71 -1.91 19.33
N PRO A 104 9.95 -1.08 20.36
CA PRO A 104 9.52 -1.40 21.70
C PRO A 104 8.00 -1.59 21.86
N ALA A 105 7.21 -0.88 21.06
CA ALA A 105 5.75 -0.96 21.10
C ALA A 105 5.18 -2.16 20.35
N LEU A 106 5.95 -2.80 19.47
CA LEU A 106 5.49 -3.92 18.66
C LEU A 106 5.51 -5.27 19.39
N ASP A 107 6.29 -5.41 20.43
CA ASP A 107 6.43 -6.63 21.21
C ASP A 107 6.76 -7.88 20.37
N LEU A 108 7.64 -7.68 19.37
CA LEU A 108 8.09 -8.73 18.48
C LEU A 108 9.49 -9.22 18.85
N LYS A 109 9.76 -10.50 18.57
CA LYS A 109 11.07 -11.11 18.78
C LYS A 109 12.19 -10.42 18.00
N TYR A 110 11.89 -9.99 16.78
CA TYR A 110 12.81 -9.27 15.90
C TYR A 110 12.18 -7.97 15.43
N ALA A 111 12.97 -6.90 15.40
CA ALA A 111 12.55 -5.63 14.84
C ALA A 111 12.43 -5.76 13.31
N PRO A 112 11.25 -5.52 12.71
CA PRO A 112 11.12 -5.53 11.27
C PRO A 112 11.85 -4.34 10.65
N GLN A 113 12.35 -4.51 9.44
CA GLN A 113 12.83 -3.40 8.62
C GLN A 113 11.64 -2.70 7.96
N PHE A 114 11.73 -1.39 7.80
CA PHE A 114 10.69 -0.60 7.16
C PHE A 114 11.13 -0.12 5.79
N ARG A 115 10.24 -0.27 4.81
CA ARG A 115 10.33 0.33 3.49
C ARG A 115 9.09 1.13 3.21
N PHE A 116 9.26 2.34 2.72
CA PHE A 116 8.16 3.25 2.45
C PHE A 116 7.91 3.35 0.96
N PHE A 117 6.64 3.32 0.59
CA PHE A 117 6.16 3.43 -0.79
C PHE A 117 5.00 4.42 -0.87
N VAL A 118 4.84 5.03 -2.04
CA VAL A 118 3.65 5.84 -2.32
C VAL A 118 2.44 4.92 -2.47
N ASP A 119 1.34 5.25 -1.79
CA ASP A 119 0.06 4.58 -2.03
C ASP A 119 -0.57 5.13 -3.32
N LYS A 120 -0.68 4.27 -4.32
CA LYS A 120 -1.26 4.60 -5.63
C LYS A 120 -2.77 4.39 -5.72
N THR A 121 -3.41 3.94 -4.66
CA THR A 121 -4.85 3.67 -4.63
C THR A 121 -5.66 4.92 -4.99
N PHE A 122 -5.23 6.08 -4.53
CA PHE A 122 -5.86 7.36 -4.86
C PHE A 122 -5.83 7.68 -6.36
N ASP A 123 -4.72 7.39 -7.04
CA ASP A 123 -4.59 7.62 -8.49
C ASP A 123 -5.54 6.70 -9.27
N GLU A 124 -5.71 5.47 -8.83
CA GLU A 124 -6.66 4.52 -9.43
C GLU A 124 -8.11 4.98 -9.25
N TYR A 125 -8.50 5.43 -8.06
CA TYR A 125 -9.82 6.03 -7.82
C TYR A 125 -10.05 7.27 -8.67
N GLY A 126 -9.05 8.13 -8.81
CA GLY A 126 -9.12 9.31 -9.67
C GLY A 126 -9.35 8.96 -11.14
N ARG A 127 -8.71 7.91 -11.64
CA ARG A 127 -8.92 7.41 -12.99
C ARG A 127 -10.32 6.85 -13.20
N ILE A 128 -10.83 6.07 -12.26
CA ILE A 128 -12.20 5.53 -12.31
C ILE A 128 -13.21 6.67 -12.26
N ASP A 129 -13.04 7.64 -11.38
CA ASP A 129 -13.91 8.81 -11.28
C ASP A 129 -13.90 9.65 -12.58
N ALA A 130 -12.74 9.86 -13.18
CA ALA A 130 -12.61 10.53 -14.47
C ALA A 130 -13.32 9.76 -15.61
N LEU A 131 -13.22 8.42 -15.61
CA LEU A 131 -13.93 7.58 -16.57
C LEU A 131 -15.45 7.65 -16.39
N LEU A 132 -15.94 7.70 -15.16
CA LEU A 132 -17.36 7.83 -14.82
C LEU A 132 -17.93 9.21 -15.22
N ARG A 133 -17.07 10.24 -15.29
CA ARG A 133 -17.45 11.60 -15.72
C ARG A 133 -17.38 11.82 -17.23
N THR A 134 -16.95 10.82 -18.00
CA THR A 134 -16.98 10.94 -19.47
C THR A 134 -18.44 11.02 -19.95
N ASP A 135 -18.70 11.87 -20.93
CA ASP A 135 -20.03 12.11 -21.50
C ASP A 135 -20.75 10.84 -21.96
N ARG A 136 -19.97 9.84 -22.37
CA ARG A 136 -20.51 8.55 -22.81
C ARG A 136 -21.14 7.76 -21.67
N VAL A 137 -20.46 7.67 -20.53
CA VAL A 137 -20.94 6.95 -19.35
C VAL A 137 -22.15 7.69 -18.75
N GLN A 138 -22.12 9.01 -18.71
CA GLN A 138 -23.25 9.80 -18.21
C GLN A 138 -24.49 9.67 -19.09
N ARG A 139 -24.33 9.53 -20.40
CA ARG A 139 -25.47 9.25 -21.32
C ARG A 139 -26.05 7.87 -21.10
N ASP A 140 -25.20 6.86 -20.86
CA ASP A 140 -25.66 5.50 -20.58
C ASP A 140 -26.42 5.43 -19.25
N LEU A 141 -25.98 6.15 -18.23
CA LEU A 141 -26.67 6.24 -16.94
C LEU A 141 -27.99 7.04 -17.01
N ALA A 142 -28.06 8.08 -17.85
CA ALA A 142 -29.28 8.86 -18.07
C ALA A 142 -30.33 8.12 -18.91
N GLY A 143 -29.93 7.12 -19.72
CA GLY A 143 -30.81 6.33 -20.54
C GLY A 143 -31.61 5.26 -19.81
N ASP A 144 -31.22 4.89 -18.60
CA ASP A 144 -31.90 3.85 -17.81
C ASP A 144 -33.11 4.38 -17.00
N ASP A 145 -33.24 5.69 -16.84
CA ASP A 145 -34.35 6.29 -16.09
C ASP A 145 -35.65 6.47 -16.90
N ASP A 146 -35.63 6.23 -18.23
CA ASP A 146 -36.78 6.44 -19.09
C ASP A 146 -37.65 5.19 -19.32
N THR A 147 -37.46 4.10 -18.56
CA THR A 147 -38.20 2.84 -18.78
C THR A 147 -39.10 2.43 -17.63
N GLU A 148 -39.50 3.33 -16.74
CA GLU A 148 -40.57 3.08 -15.78
C GLU A 148 -41.74 4.05 -15.97
N GLU A 149 -42.58 3.80 -16.99
CA GLU A 149 -44.02 4.14 -17.01
C GLU A 149 -44.82 2.99 -17.59
#